data_e189c3bdb5ad139d9e3026215ad118a0
#
_entry.id   e189c3bdb5ad139d9e3026215ad118a0
#
_cell.length_a   1.000
_cell.length_b   1.000
_cell.length_c   1.000
_cell.angle_alpha   90.00
_cell.angle_beta   90.00
_cell.angle_gamma   90.00
#
_symmetry.space_group_name_H-M   'P 1'
#
loop_
_entity.id
_entity.type
_entity.pdbx_description
1 polymer ?
#
loop_
_entity_poly.entity_id
_entity_poly.type
_entity_poly.pdbx_seq_one_letter_code
_entity_poly.pdbx_strand_id
1 'polypeptide(L)'
;MISQVSMGLPPPHLLRLIVSCRKIAVEVTAPRTSTIVAMAASDEPEFLVQNHARNTRFPRTRLCWDARVAARVGEKLAIRLHDIGVSSVEIDLDEELSRPAHFRRPAASLLGSVARAGVHVAGFDKLQYP
;
A
#
# COMPACT_ATOMS: atom_id res chain seq x y z
N MET A 1 -29.19 17.20 5.44
CA MET A 1 -28.88 17.14 5.34
C MET A 1 -28.21 17.08 4.74
N ILE A 2 -28.12 16.94 4.65
CA ILE A 2 -27.55 16.87 4.18
C ILE A 2 -27.01 16.44 3.63
N SER A 3 -27.08 16.27 3.81
CA SER A 3 -26.56 15.84 3.37
C SER A 3 -26.27 15.56 2.49
N GLN A 4 -26.51 15.52 2.33
CA GLN A 4 -26.30 15.29 1.47
C GLN A 4 -25.59 15.22 0.68
N VAL A 5 -25.51 15.82 0.94
CA VAL A 5 -24.71 15.93 0.25
C VAL A 5 -23.76 15.05 -0.15
N SER A 6 -23.26 14.94 0.55
CA SER A 6 -22.44 13.82 0.34
C SER A 6 -23.17 12.66 -0.15
N MET A 7 -24.32 12.94 -0.52
CA MET A 7 -25.17 11.97 -0.90
C MET A 7 -24.72 11.07 -1.94
N GLY A 8 -24.07 11.47 -2.84
CA GLY A 8 -23.70 10.64 -3.93
C GLY A 8 -22.36 9.96 -3.77
N LEU A 9 -21.57 10.37 -2.80
CA LEU A 9 -20.21 9.89 -2.69
C LEU A 9 -20.02 9.15 -1.39
N PRO A 10 -19.75 7.85 -1.44
CA PRO A 10 -19.45 7.12 -0.21
C PRO A 10 -18.13 7.60 0.36
N PRO A 11 -17.92 7.47 1.67
CA PRO A 11 -16.62 7.79 2.24
C PRO A 11 -15.57 6.87 1.64
N PRO A 12 -14.34 7.34 1.51
CA PRO A 12 -13.29 6.54 0.89
C PRO A 12 -12.83 5.41 1.80
N HIS A 13 -12.39 4.34 1.17
CA HIS A 13 -11.67 3.31 1.88
C HIS A 13 -10.29 3.86 2.23
N LEU A 14 -9.78 3.51 3.40
CA LEU A 14 -8.50 4.02 3.86
C LEU A 14 -7.43 2.98 3.65
N LEU A 15 -6.38 3.35 2.94
CA LEU A 15 -5.22 2.51 2.71
C LEU A 15 -4.11 2.93 3.68
N ARG A 16 -3.55 1.98 4.37
CA ARG A 16 -2.48 2.24 5.31
C ARG A 16 -1.33 1.28 5.12
N LEU A 17 -0.11 1.82 5.12
CA LEU A 17 1.10 1.03 4.99
C LEU A 17 1.69 0.74 6.36
N ILE A 18 2.17 -0.48 6.53
CA ILE A 18 2.89 -0.90 7.72
C ILE A 18 4.27 -1.29 7.26
N VAL A 19 5.27 -0.46 7.58
CA VAL A 19 6.61 -0.58 7.02
C VAL A 19 7.62 -0.81 8.12
N SER A 20 8.43 -1.84 7.96
CA SER A 20 9.52 -2.12 8.89
C SER A 20 10.67 -2.73 8.10
N CYS A 21 11.80 -2.96 8.76
CA CYS A 21 12.93 -3.60 8.10
C CYS A 21 12.62 -5.03 7.69
N ARG A 22 11.69 -5.67 8.38
CA ARG A 22 11.38 -7.07 8.11
C ARG A 22 10.34 -7.26 7.03
N LYS A 23 9.40 -6.35 6.94
CA LYS A 23 8.36 -6.50 5.94
C LYS A 23 7.70 -5.18 5.61
N ILE A 24 7.09 -5.14 4.46
CA ILE A 24 6.17 -4.07 4.09
C ILE A 24 4.81 -4.70 3.86
N ALA A 25 3.81 -4.11 4.46
CA ALA A 25 2.44 -4.59 4.36
C ALA A 25 1.54 -3.40 4.09
N VAL A 26 0.38 -3.69 3.52
CA VAL A 26 -0.61 -2.66 3.24
C VAL A 26 -1.97 -3.23 3.58
N GLU A 27 -2.82 -2.41 4.19
CA GLU A 27 -4.17 -2.81 4.51
C GLU A 27 -5.13 -1.73 4.07
N VAL A 28 -6.34 -2.14 3.70
CA VAL A 28 -7.42 -1.24 3.31
C VAL A 28 -8.59 -1.52 4.22
N THR A 29 -9.08 -0.47 4.87
CA THR A 29 -10.21 -0.60 5.79
C THR A 29 -11.44 0.08 5.22
N ALA A 30 -12.59 -0.50 5.52
CA ALA A 30 -13.87 0.09 5.16
C ALA A 30 -14.12 1.28 6.08
N PRO A 31 -14.62 2.40 5.54
CA PRO A 31 -14.75 3.63 6.33
C PRO A 31 -15.77 3.55 7.43
N ARG A 32 -16.85 2.79 7.24
CA ARG A 32 -17.92 2.77 8.22
C ARG A 32 -17.70 1.80 9.36
N THR A 33 -17.04 0.69 9.08
CA THR A 33 -16.89 -0.38 10.06
C THR A 33 -15.49 -0.49 10.59
N SER A 34 -14.55 0.21 9.99
CA SER A 34 -13.11 0.11 10.30
C SER A 34 -12.60 -1.33 10.17
N THR A 35 -13.25 -2.11 9.34
CA THR A 35 -12.89 -3.49 9.10
C THR A 35 -11.90 -3.58 7.96
N ILE A 36 -10.88 -4.40 8.10
CA ILE A 36 -9.93 -4.62 7.01
C ILE A 36 -10.62 -5.43 5.93
N VAL A 37 -10.72 -4.86 4.73
CA VAL A 37 -11.39 -5.53 3.61
C VAL A 37 -10.41 -6.13 2.61
N ALA A 38 -9.17 -5.66 2.62
CA ALA A 38 -8.12 -6.22 1.76
C ALA A 38 -6.77 -5.91 2.37
N MET A 39 -5.81 -6.80 2.12
CA MET A 39 -4.44 -6.59 2.59
C MET A 39 -3.49 -7.37 1.72
N ALA A 40 -2.22 -6.99 1.75
CA ALA A 40 -1.15 -7.70 1.10
C ALA A 40 0.13 -7.41 1.86
N ALA A 41 1.06 -8.34 1.85
CA ALA A 41 2.28 -8.20 2.63
C ALA A 41 3.43 -8.94 1.97
N SER A 42 4.64 -8.45 2.21
CA SER A 42 5.84 -9.04 1.64
C SER A 42 6.18 -10.38 2.27
N ASP A 43 5.57 -10.74 3.39
CA ASP A 43 5.80 -12.04 4.01
C ASP A 43 4.82 -13.11 3.53
N GLU A 44 4.01 -12.82 2.52
CA GLU A 44 3.20 -13.86 1.90
C GLU A 44 4.11 -14.86 1.18
N PRO A 45 3.68 -16.13 1.10
CA PRO A 45 4.56 -17.18 0.58
C PRO A 45 5.18 -16.89 -0.79
N GLU A 46 4.43 -16.27 -1.68
CA GLU A 46 4.97 -16.01 -3.02
C GLU A 46 6.11 -15.00 -3.01
N PHE A 47 6.16 -14.13 -2.01
CA PHE A 47 7.22 -13.15 -1.89
C PHE A 47 8.37 -13.66 -1.03
N LEU A 48 8.10 -14.54 -0.10
CA LEU A 48 9.14 -15.08 0.79
C LEU A 48 10.23 -15.83 0.03
N VAL A 49 9.86 -16.53 -1.02
CA VAL A 49 10.85 -17.25 -1.81
C VAL A 49 11.90 -16.31 -2.37
N GLN A 50 11.46 -15.19 -2.94
CA GLN A 50 12.37 -14.20 -3.48
C GLN A 50 13.19 -13.52 -2.40
N ASN A 51 12.55 -13.17 -1.30
CA ASN A 51 13.22 -12.51 -0.21
C ASN A 51 14.27 -13.41 0.43
N HIS A 52 13.94 -14.68 0.60
CA HIS A 52 14.86 -15.64 1.18
C HIS A 52 16.09 -15.82 0.31
N ALA A 53 15.89 -15.99 -0.99
CA ALA A 53 17.02 -16.14 -1.91
C ALA A 53 17.90 -14.90 -1.88
N ARG A 54 17.30 -13.72 -1.84
CA ARG A 54 18.04 -12.48 -1.80
C ARG A 54 18.85 -12.35 -0.51
N ASN A 55 18.22 -12.66 0.62
CA ASN A 55 18.91 -12.57 1.90
C ASN A 55 20.02 -13.56 2.04
N THR A 56 19.89 -14.72 1.41
CA THR A 56 20.94 -15.71 1.40
C THR A 56 22.13 -15.22 0.60
N ARG A 57 21.88 -14.54 -0.53
CA ARG A 57 22.97 -14.01 -1.36
C ARG A 57 23.64 -12.80 -0.72
N PHE A 58 22.89 -11.98 -0.03
CA PHE A 58 23.39 -10.73 0.53
C PHE A 58 23.02 -10.64 2.00
N PRO A 59 23.66 -11.42 2.84
CA PRO A 59 23.27 -11.51 4.25
C PRO A 59 23.40 -10.21 5.02
N ARG A 60 24.08 -9.22 4.46
CA ARG A 60 24.26 -7.94 5.13
C ARG A 60 23.16 -6.94 4.82
N THR A 61 22.24 -7.32 3.94
CA THR A 61 21.11 -6.44 3.60
C THR A 61 20.25 -6.27 4.83
N ARG A 62 20.00 -5.03 5.20
CA ARG A 62 19.19 -4.73 6.37
C ARG A 62 17.73 -4.99 6.16
N LEU A 63 17.26 -4.77 4.93
CA LEU A 63 15.85 -4.95 4.61
C LEU A 63 15.61 -6.35 4.08
N CYS A 64 14.53 -6.97 4.54
CA CYS A 64 14.11 -8.27 4.03
C CYS A 64 13.28 -8.13 2.76
N TRP A 65 13.12 -6.92 2.27
CA TRP A 65 12.36 -6.63 1.07
C TRP A 65 12.96 -5.38 0.42
N ASP A 66 12.62 -5.14 -0.85
CA ASP A 66 13.12 -3.96 -1.57
C ASP A 66 11.98 -3.32 -2.34
N ALA A 67 12.30 -2.29 -3.15
CA ALA A 67 11.30 -1.55 -3.90
C ALA A 67 10.56 -2.43 -4.90
N ARG A 68 11.22 -3.47 -5.44
CA ARG A 68 10.54 -4.38 -6.38
C ARG A 68 9.50 -5.20 -5.65
N VAL A 69 9.83 -5.68 -4.46
CA VAL A 69 8.88 -6.43 -3.66
C VAL A 69 7.73 -5.53 -3.25
N ALA A 70 8.05 -4.28 -2.86
CA ALA A 70 7.01 -3.32 -2.51
C ALA A 70 6.05 -3.11 -3.67
N ALA A 71 6.57 -2.97 -4.90
CA ALA A 71 5.73 -2.78 -6.07
C ALA A 71 4.83 -4.00 -6.30
N ARG A 72 5.36 -5.20 -6.09
CA ARG A 72 4.56 -6.41 -6.27
C ARG A 72 3.47 -6.55 -5.21
N VAL A 73 3.78 -6.14 -3.98
CA VAL A 73 2.77 -6.12 -2.93
C VAL A 73 1.63 -5.18 -3.33
N GLY A 74 1.98 -4.02 -3.91
CA GLY A 74 0.97 -3.09 -4.41
C GLY A 74 0.12 -3.69 -5.51
N GLU A 75 0.73 -4.39 -6.47
CA GLU A 75 -0.01 -5.05 -7.53
C GLU A 75 -0.97 -6.09 -6.97
N LYS A 76 -0.51 -6.87 -6.00
CA LYS A 76 -1.36 -7.89 -5.39
C LYS A 76 -2.53 -7.25 -4.67
N LEU A 77 -2.29 -6.15 -3.97
CA LEU A 77 -3.37 -5.43 -3.31
C LEU A 77 -4.39 -4.95 -4.33
N ALA A 78 -3.94 -4.40 -5.45
CA ALA A 78 -4.86 -3.90 -6.48
C ALA A 78 -5.74 -5.02 -7.01
N ILE A 79 -5.18 -6.20 -7.23
CA ILE A 79 -5.96 -7.35 -7.67
C ILE A 79 -7.04 -7.68 -6.65
N ARG A 80 -6.68 -7.69 -5.38
CA ARG A 80 -7.63 -7.99 -4.31
C ARG A 80 -8.71 -6.94 -4.19
N LEU A 81 -8.36 -5.67 -4.41
CA LEU A 81 -9.34 -4.60 -4.39
C LEU A 81 -10.30 -4.71 -5.57
N HIS A 82 -9.80 -5.03 -6.75
CA HIS A 82 -10.67 -5.24 -7.90
C HIS A 82 -11.65 -6.39 -7.65
N ASP A 83 -11.18 -7.44 -6.99
CA ASP A 83 -12.03 -8.59 -6.71
C ASP A 83 -13.22 -8.23 -5.82
N ILE A 84 -13.07 -7.26 -4.94
CA ILE A 84 -14.15 -6.85 -4.04
C ILE A 84 -14.83 -5.57 -4.50
N GLY A 85 -14.46 -5.07 -5.68
CA GLY A 85 -15.15 -3.91 -6.27
C GLY A 85 -14.72 -2.56 -5.73
N VAL A 86 -13.55 -2.47 -5.08
CA VAL A 86 -13.03 -1.20 -4.57
C VAL A 86 -12.09 -0.61 -5.62
N SER A 87 -12.45 0.56 -6.14
CA SER A 87 -11.68 1.21 -7.19
C SER A 87 -10.95 2.47 -6.73
N SER A 88 -11.14 2.86 -5.48
CA SER A 88 -10.56 4.10 -4.97
C SER A 88 -10.24 3.95 -3.48
N VAL A 89 -9.07 4.45 -3.10
CA VAL A 89 -8.64 4.44 -1.70
C VAL A 89 -7.99 5.78 -1.39
N GLU A 90 -7.86 6.08 -0.11
CA GLU A 90 -7.23 7.31 0.35
C GLU A 90 -6.12 6.97 1.32
N ILE A 91 -5.01 7.70 1.26
CA ILE A 91 -3.91 7.51 2.20
C ILE A 91 -3.91 8.63 3.23
N ASP A 92 -3.28 8.36 4.38
CA ASP A 92 -3.03 9.41 5.38
C ASP A 92 -1.72 10.09 4.97
N LEU A 93 -1.85 11.24 4.34
CA LEU A 93 -0.70 11.94 3.79
C LEU A 93 0.31 12.34 4.87
N ASP A 94 -0.17 12.77 6.03
CA ASP A 94 0.71 13.16 7.12
C ASP A 94 1.55 11.98 7.59
N GLU A 95 0.94 10.82 7.71
CA GLU A 95 1.66 9.63 8.12
C GLU A 95 2.72 9.26 7.08
N GLU A 96 2.37 9.32 5.80
CA GLU A 96 3.31 8.97 4.76
C GLU A 96 4.47 9.94 4.66
N LEU A 97 4.20 11.22 4.82
CA LEU A 97 5.25 12.23 4.78
C LEU A 97 6.16 12.20 6.00
N SER A 98 5.68 11.61 7.09
CA SER A 98 6.48 11.49 8.32
C SER A 98 7.45 10.33 8.30
N ARG A 99 7.35 9.44 7.32
CA ARG A 99 8.24 8.29 7.28
C ARG A 99 9.67 8.68 7.00
N PRO A 100 10.64 7.92 7.54
CA PRO A 100 12.05 8.15 7.18
C PRO A 100 12.24 8.06 5.67
N ALA A 101 13.20 8.81 5.16
CA ALA A 101 13.43 8.89 3.72
C ALA A 101 13.61 7.52 3.08
N HIS A 102 14.33 6.62 3.74
CA HIS A 102 14.59 5.30 3.17
C HIS A 102 13.35 4.42 3.06
N PHE A 103 12.29 4.76 3.78
CA PHE A 103 11.01 4.06 3.64
C PHE A 103 10.04 4.79 2.72
N ARG A 104 10.23 6.09 2.51
CA ARG A 104 9.31 6.83 1.65
C ARG A 104 9.37 6.41 0.20
N ARG A 105 10.57 6.13 -0.30
CA ARG A 105 10.74 5.74 -1.69
C ARG A 105 10.06 4.39 -1.99
N PRO A 106 10.31 3.32 -1.21
CA PRO A 106 9.59 2.07 -1.47
C PRO A 106 8.10 2.18 -1.18
N ALA A 107 7.68 3.00 -0.22
CA ALA A 107 6.26 3.22 0.01
C ALA A 107 5.62 3.84 -1.24
N ALA A 108 6.28 4.83 -1.84
CA ALA A 108 5.78 5.44 -3.07
C ALA A 108 5.76 4.43 -4.21
N SER A 109 6.72 3.51 -4.25
CA SER A 109 6.74 2.46 -5.26
C SER A 109 5.53 1.54 -5.14
N LEU A 110 5.17 1.17 -3.91
CA LEU A 110 3.99 0.34 -3.66
C LEU A 110 2.72 1.08 -4.09
N LEU A 111 2.58 2.33 -3.65
CA LEU A 111 1.39 3.11 -3.97
C LEU A 111 1.29 3.37 -5.47
N GLY A 112 2.43 3.59 -6.12
CA GLY A 112 2.46 3.76 -7.57
C GLY A 112 2.00 2.52 -8.31
N SER A 113 2.35 1.33 -7.80
CA SER A 113 1.89 0.08 -8.39
C SER A 113 0.38 -0.07 -8.27
N VAL A 114 -0.18 0.31 -7.12
CA VAL A 114 -1.63 0.27 -6.93
C VAL A 114 -2.30 1.20 -7.93
N ALA A 115 -1.77 2.40 -8.09
CA ALA A 115 -2.35 3.37 -9.02
C ALA A 115 -2.25 2.90 -10.47
N ARG A 116 -1.11 2.34 -10.86
CA ARG A 116 -0.92 1.85 -12.23
C ARG A 116 -1.82 0.67 -12.54
N ALA A 117 -2.22 -0.07 -11.53
CA ALA A 117 -3.11 -1.21 -11.70
C ALA A 117 -4.57 -0.81 -11.76
N GLY A 118 -4.87 0.48 -11.73
CA GLY A 118 -6.22 0.96 -11.95
C GLY A 118 -6.99 1.36 -10.71
N VAL A 119 -6.35 1.40 -9.54
CA VAL A 119 -7.01 1.84 -8.32
C VAL A 119 -6.60 3.29 -8.06
N HIS A 120 -7.57 4.17 -7.94
CA HIS A 120 -7.27 5.58 -7.65
C HIS A 120 -6.80 5.72 -6.21
N VAL A 121 -5.64 6.34 -6.02
CA VAL A 121 -5.05 6.55 -4.68
C VAL A 121 -5.07 8.05 -4.40
N ALA A 122 -6.04 8.49 -3.61
CA ALA A 122 -6.16 9.90 -3.28
C ALA A 122 -5.02 10.31 -2.36
N GLY A 123 -4.35 11.37 -2.70
CA GLY A 123 -3.22 11.89 -1.95
C GLY A 123 -1.87 11.44 -2.48
N PHE A 124 -1.84 10.45 -3.37
CA PHE A 124 -0.58 9.91 -3.89
C PHE A 124 0.22 10.97 -4.66
N ASP A 125 -0.48 11.82 -5.39
CA ASP A 125 0.18 12.85 -6.17
C ASP A 125 0.96 13.83 -5.29
N LYS A 126 0.58 13.97 -4.05
CA LYS A 126 1.28 14.86 -3.11
C LYS A 126 2.52 14.22 -2.51
N LEU A 127 2.69 12.91 -2.71
CA LEU A 127 3.90 12.22 -2.28
C LEU A 127 4.99 12.26 -3.32
N GLN A 128 4.66 12.62 -4.55
CA GLN A 128 5.64 12.68 -5.61
C GLN A 128 6.34 14.02 -5.55
N TYR A 129 7.62 13.99 -5.36
CA TYR A 129 8.39 15.19 -5.26
C TYR A 129 9.10 15.48 -6.54
N PRO A 130 9.31 16.75 -6.74
CA PRO A 130 10.20 17.13 -7.83
C PRO A 130 11.59 16.56 -7.58
#